data_a9b18b194d3c45a20650357defceb9fd
#
_entry.id   a9b18b194d3c45a20650357defceb9fd
#
_cell.length_a   1.000
_cell.length_b   1.000
_cell.length_c   1.000
_cell.angle_alpha   90.00
_cell.angle_beta   90.00
_cell.angle_gamma   90.00
#
_symmetry.space_group_name_H-M   'P 1'
#
loop_
_entity.id
_entity.type
_entity.pdbx_description
1 polymer ?
#
loop_
_entity_poly.entity_id
_entity_poly.type
_entity_poly.pdbx_seq_one_letter_code
_entity_poly.pdbx_strand_id
1 'polypeptide(L)'
;MSGRGRRAVLPPPDFQAAERIAADGLRVTVLNKEGFKRVFDFAEIAVPQPMRSSLARAFAAQSMGWNSHASGESYWRSIEVFARFLKAQGHPADDLGDLTSATLRLWRNNHMDTPGGREALAKIRTLLKREPQLAQGLAAEELARPVPKKGKPSKQSYRPSERDQVLLAAERQFRAALLRIRENTALLARYRSGVLDPDSRDWRVGAVLECVAATGELPGYPDKEGKVYTRAEGLLRGKNGGKTTGRLFLSRAELTALAVMMTDRYGWNLSVYDRLHVPVTTPSAGERATVTYEVLVEKRRSGEGRWFDTENYTDSGADSPGRLITQAMEATQHGRALAAALSPGHDLLMVARNRRRTDVDSNLDRPRNVGPLCFGVSKADARVWARSHKIGSPFQRARRTTITTTGQPLQHKRGTHESVYVLPDENVQEAAVDVIAAGAEEALEQARDYTFRGRLTDAADATHQETATADCADEETSPWPDPSGGCGADFLLCLSCENSRVHTGHHPRLALLRRQLISLRSSWPEKLWRKRWDEHLQRLDDLRTKVNESTWDVALARITDRDQMIVDHLLKGDLAP
;
A
#
# COMPACT_ATOMS: atom_id res chain seq x y z
N MET A 1 -3.22 15.98 24.41
CA MET A 1 -2.86 17.24 23.72
C MET A 1 -1.69 16.93 22.80
N SER A 2 -1.89 16.92 21.49
CA SER A 2 -0.83 16.67 20.52
C SER A 2 0.20 17.81 20.60
N GLY A 3 1.41 17.48 21.00
CA GLY A 3 2.52 18.42 20.97
C GLY A 3 2.70 18.95 19.54
N ARG A 4 2.33 20.19 19.29
CA ARG A 4 2.71 20.89 18.08
C ARG A 4 4.24 20.82 17.99
N GLY A 5 4.74 20.28 16.89
CA GLY A 5 6.17 20.26 16.60
C GLY A 5 6.78 21.65 16.86
N ARG A 6 8.05 21.67 17.29
CA ARG A 6 8.77 22.92 17.52
C ARG A 6 8.54 23.86 16.34
N ARG A 7 8.05 25.07 16.62
CA ARG A 7 7.98 26.12 15.62
C ARG A 7 9.38 26.28 15.02
N ALA A 8 9.49 26.19 13.70
CA ALA A 8 10.73 26.52 13.03
C ALA A 8 11.11 27.96 13.45
N VAL A 9 12.29 28.12 14.03
CA VAL A 9 12.84 29.45 14.30
C VAL A 9 13.12 30.06 12.94
N LEU A 10 12.63 31.28 12.69
CA LEU A 10 12.99 32.02 11.50
C LEU A 10 14.52 32.17 11.47
N PRO A 11 15.16 31.95 10.32
CA PRO A 11 16.57 32.20 10.20
C PRO A 11 16.87 33.68 10.52
N PRO A 12 18.10 34.01 11.00
CA PRO A 12 18.50 35.39 11.22
C PRO A 12 18.28 36.23 9.97
N PRO A 13 18.08 37.55 10.10
CA PRO A 13 17.85 38.45 8.93
C PRO A 13 18.95 38.41 7.87
N ASP A 14 20.17 38.07 8.28
CA ASP A 14 21.37 37.94 7.46
C ASP A 14 21.65 36.51 6.96
N PHE A 15 20.73 35.58 7.21
CA PHE A 15 20.86 34.19 6.78
C PHE A 15 20.86 34.11 5.25
N GLN A 16 21.99 33.80 4.68
CA GLN A 16 22.12 33.41 3.29
C GLN A 16 22.18 31.89 3.20
N ALA A 17 21.25 31.30 2.43
CA ALA A 17 21.33 29.87 2.15
C ALA A 17 22.65 29.57 1.44
N ALA A 18 23.41 28.59 1.93
CA ALA A 18 24.67 28.21 1.34
C ALA A 18 24.49 27.91 -0.16
N GLU A 19 25.31 28.51 -1.00
CA GLU A 19 25.32 28.21 -2.43
C GLU A 19 25.57 26.73 -2.65
N ARG A 20 24.72 26.11 -3.44
CA ARG A 20 24.81 24.67 -3.73
C ARG A 20 25.79 24.37 -4.86
N ILE A 21 26.11 25.35 -5.67
CA ILE A 21 27.07 25.23 -6.77
C ILE A 21 28.37 25.89 -6.33
N ALA A 22 29.51 25.22 -6.49
CA ALA A 22 30.82 25.77 -6.26
C ALA A 22 31.16 26.83 -7.33
N ALA A 23 32.19 27.66 -7.06
CA ALA A 23 32.62 28.74 -7.94
C ALA A 23 33.01 28.27 -9.36
N ASP A 24 33.41 27.00 -9.53
CA ASP A 24 33.72 26.40 -10.83
C ASP A 24 32.46 26.11 -11.68
N GLY A 25 31.25 26.25 -11.11
CA GLY A 25 29.99 25.98 -11.78
C GLY A 25 29.68 24.48 -12.03
N LEU A 26 30.56 23.58 -11.60
CA LEU A 26 30.50 22.15 -11.93
C LEU A 26 30.23 21.24 -10.70
N ARG A 27 30.65 21.66 -9.53
CA ARG A 27 30.42 20.86 -8.30
C ARG A 27 29.16 21.31 -7.59
N VAL A 28 28.20 20.36 -7.40
CA VAL A 28 26.93 20.63 -6.72
C VAL A 28 26.89 19.89 -5.40
N THR A 29 26.67 20.63 -4.30
CA THR A 29 26.54 20.10 -2.96
C THR A 29 25.06 19.87 -2.63
N VAL A 30 24.68 18.62 -2.36
CA VAL A 30 23.35 18.23 -1.89
C VAL A 30 23.40 18.00 -0.38
N LEU A 31 22.49 18.64 0.35
CA LEU A 31 22.31 18.46 1.78
C LEU A 31 21.15 17.47 2.01
N ASN A 32 21.36 16.53 2.92
CA ASN A 32 20.23 15.76 3.44
C ASN A 32 19.56 16.49 4.61
N LYS A 33 18.48 15.89 5.16
CA LYS A 33 17.71 16.46 6.28
C LYS A 33 18.57 16.71 7.54
N GLU A 34 19.62 15.94 7.73
CA GLU A 34 20.55 16.05 8.87
C GLU A 34 21.71 17.02 8.61
N GLY A 35 21.72 17.68 7.47
CA GLY A 35 22.77 18.64 7.11
C GLY A 35 24.05 18.00 6.59
N PHE A 36 24.12 16.68 6.41
CA PHE A 36 25.28 16.06 5.80
C PHE A 36 25.38 16.42 4.32
N LYS A 37 26.63 16.70 3.88
CA LYS A 37 26.93 17.12 2.52
C LYS A 37 27.32 15.93 1.65
N ARG A 38 26.83 15.94 0.40
CA ARG A 38 27.31 15.07 -0.67
C ARG A 38 27.55 15.92 -1.91
N VAL A 39 28.74 15.79 -2.49
CA VAL A 39 29.13 16.51 -3.69
C VAL A 39 28.94 15.64 -4.92
N PHE A 40 28.41 16.24 -5.98
CA PHE A 40 28.27 15.66 -7.32
C PHE A 40 29.09 16.51 -8.26
N ASP A 41 30.08 15.90 -8.93
CA ASP A 41 31.03 16.57 -9.80
C ASP A 41 30.65 16.40 -11.28
N PHE A 42 30.11 17.44 -11.87
CA PHE A 42 29.69 17.44 -13.28
C PHE A 42 30.87 17.46 -14.25
N ALA A 43 32.10 17.69 -13.80
CA ALA A 43 33.29 17.52 -14.62
C ALA A 43 33.47 16.08 -15.11
N GLU A 44 32.96 15.11 -14.37
CA GLU A 44 32.99 13.69 -14.71
C GLU A 44 31.96 13.28 -15.79
N ILE A 45 30.99 14.16 -16.09
CA ILE A 45 29.92 13.83 -17.04
C ILE A 45 30.44 13.98 -18.49
N ALA A 46 30.20 12.96 -19.30
CA ALA A 46 30.75 12.85 -20.66
C ALA A 46 29.96 13.65 -21.71
N VAL A 47 29.82 14.98 -21.52
CA VAL A 47 29.18 15.92 -22.45
C VAL A 47 30.03 17.20 -22.53
N PRO A 48 29.83 18.12 -23.52
CA PRO A 48 30.53 19.39 -23.63
C PRO A 48 30.42 20.25 -22.37
N GLN A 49 31.39 21.15 -22.17
CA GLN A 49 31.49 21.99 -20.97
C GLN A 49 30.24 22.89 -20.76
N PRO A 50 29.65 23.58 -21.76
CA PRO A 50 28.41 24.33 -21.57
C PRO A 50 27.27 23.47 -21.03
N MET A 51 27.06 22.30 -21.60
CA MET A 51 26.08 21.33 -21.20
C MET A 51 26.26 20.87 -19.72
N ARG A 52 27.52 20.65 -19.28
CA ARG A 52 27.83 20.30 -17.88
C ARG A 52 27.34 21.38 -16.92
N SER A 53 27.64 22.65 -17.23
CA SER A 53 27.25 23.78 -16.39
C SER A 53 25.74 23.97 -16.33
N SER A 54 25.03 23.80 -17.45
CA SER A 54 23.57 23.88 -17.50
C SER A 54 22.91 22.73 -16.75
N LEU A 55 23.41 21.52 -16.89
CA LEU A 55 22.95 20.36 -16.10
C LEU A 55 23.21 20.55 -14.60
N ALA A 56 24.36 21.09 -14.21
CA ALA A 56 24.70 21.38 -12.81
C ALA A 56 23.73 22.39 -12.20
N ARG A 57 23.42 23.49 -12.92
CA ARG A 57 22.41 24.48 -12.50
C ARG A 57 21.02 23.87 -12.33
N ALA A 58 20.55 23.11 -13.32
CA ALA A 58 19.25 22.45 -13.27
C ALA A 58 19.16 21.44 -12.10
N PHE A 59 20.24 20.68 -11.88
CA PHE A 59 20.34 19.73 -10.77
C PHE A 59 20.36 20.43 -9.41
N ALA A 60 21.12 21.50 -9.26
CA ALA A 60 21.18 22.30 -8.03
C ALA A 60 19.82 22.90 -7.70
N ALA A 61 19.15 23.51 -8.68
CA ALA A 61 17.79 24.03 -8.51
C ALA A 61 16.78 22.95 -8.13
N GLN A 62 16.87 21.75 -8.73
CA GLN A 62 16.01 20.61 -8.36
C GLN A 62 16.33 20.09 -6.96
N SER A 63 17.60 20.12 -6.55
CA SER A 63 18.06 19.58 -5.27
C SER A 63 17.55 20.35 -4.06
N MET A 64 17.06 21.58 -4.23
CA MET A 64 16.48 22.38 -3.16
C MET A 64 15.29 21.71 -2.46
N GLY A 65 14.53 20.89 -3.20
CA GLY A 65 13.41 20.13 -2.65
C GLY A 65 13.76 18.74 -2.12
N TRP A 66 15.04 18.36 -2.05
CA TRP A 66 15.42 17.02 -1.60
C TRP A 66 15.83 17.00 -0.13
N ASN A 67 15.36 15.94 0.53
CA ASN A 67 15.65 15.67 1.95
C ASN A 67 16.60 14.47 2.14
N SER A 68 17.09 13.86 1.04
CA SER A 68 17.99 12.71 1.08
C SER A 68 18.97 12.71 -0.08
N HIS A 69 20.17 12.19 0.15
CA HIS A 69 21.18 11.98 -0.89
C HIS A 69 20.74 10.93 -1.93
N ALA A 70 19.89 9.97 -1.52
CA ALA A 70 19.34 8.96 -2.44
C ALA A 70 18.55 9.58 -3.60
N SER A 71 17.91 10.75 -3.40
CA SER A 71 17.27 11.49 -4.48
C SER A 71 18.32 12.03 -5.45
N GLY A 72 19.38 12.68 -4.95
CA GLY A 72 20.50 13.16 -5.75
C GLY A 72 21.15 12.04 -6.56
N GLU A 73 21.48 10.90 -5.92
CA GLU A 73 22.05 9.74 -6.62
C GLU A 73 21.15 9.20 -7.73
N SER A 74 19.85 9.24 -7.50
CA SER A 74 18.89 8.72 -8.49
C SER A 74 18.80 9.63 -9.71
N TYR A 75 18.85 10.97 -9.52
CA TYR A 75 18.94 11.93 -10.61
C TYR A 75 20.31 11.87 -11.30
N TRP A 76 21.40 11.74 -10.53
CA TRP A 76 22.75 11.59 -11.05
C TRP A 76 22.87 10.44 -12.04
N ARG A 77 22.43 9.24 -11.65
CA ARG A 77 22.39 8.08 -12.55
C ARG A 77 21.59 8.33 -13.82
N SER A 78 20.48 9.07 -13.72
CA SER A 78 19.68 9.42 -14.89
C SER A 78 20.40 10.40 -15.81
N ILE A 79 21.17 11.36 -15.25
CA ILE A 79 22.03 12.28 -16.00
C ILE A 79 23.15 11.52 -16.70
N GLU A 80 23.82 10.58 -16.04
CA GLU A 80 24.86 9.75 -16.66
C GLU A 80 24.32 8.94 -17.86
N VAL A 81 23.10 8.40 -17.74
CA VAL A 81 22.43 7.67 -18.84
C VAL A 81 22.10 8.63 -19.98
N PHE A 82 21.61 9.83 -19.68
CA PHE A 82 21.28 10.85 -20.67
C PHE A 82 22.54 11.37 -21.38
N ALA A 83 23.61 11.64 -20.63
CA ALA A 83 24.89 12.07 -21.17
C ALA A 83 25.50 11.05 -22.14
N ARG A 84 25.44 9.76 -21.77
CA ARG A 84 25.87 8.68 -22.68
C ARG A 84 25.05 8.62 -23.96
N PHE A 85 23.74 8.83 -23.84
CA PHE A 85 22.86 8.89 -25.00
C PHE A 85 23.24 10.08 -25.91
N LEU A 86 23.42 11.29 -25.34
CA LEU A 86 23.82 12.46 -26.12
C LEU A 86 25.17 12.27 -26.82
N LYS A 87 26.16 11.72 -26.10
CA LYS A 87 27.50 11.44 -26.67
C LYS A 87 27.44 10.46 -27.85
N ALA A 88 26.47 9.57 -27.88
CA ALA A 88 26.30 8.60 -28.97
C ALA A 88 25.61 9.18 -30.21
N GLN A 89 25.14 10.42 -30.19
CA GLN A 89 24.57 11.09 -31.37
C GLN A 89 25.69 11.55 -32.32
N GLY A 90 25.40 11.52 -33.62
CA GLY A 90 26.35 11.97 -34.64
C GLY A 90 26.70 13.46 -34.53
N HIS A 91 25.76 14.26 -34.05
CA HIS A 91 25.94 15.71 -33.76
C HIS A 91 25.40 15.98 -32.36
N PRO A 92 26.22 15.81 -31.32
CA PRO A 92 25.80 16.07 -29.96
C PRO A 92 25.53 17.56 -29.76
N ALA A 93 24.48 17.89 -28.99
CA ALA A 93 24.17 19.25 -28.59
C ALA A 93 25.28 19.79 -27.68
N ASP A 94 25.69 21.04 -27.88
CA ASP A 94 26.73 21.69 -27.07
C ASP A 94 26.19 22.16 -25.71
N ASP A 95 24.92 22.59 -25.67
CA ASP A 95 24.23 22.96 -24.42
C ASP A 95 22.79 22.44 -24.38
N LEU A 96 22.14 22.59 -23.23
CA LEU A 96 20.71 22.18 -23.04
C LEU A 96 19.78 22.94 -23.99
N GLY A 97 20.08 24.21 -24.29
CA GLY A 97 19.30 25.02 -25.21
C GLY A 97 19.31 24.51 -26.66
N ASP A 98 20.34 23.77 -27.04
CA ASP A 98 20.50 23.23 -28.40
C ASP A 98 19.75 21.89 -28.60
N LEU A 99 19.12 21.39 -27.58
CA LEU A 99 18.35 20.14 -27.65
C LEU A 99 17.12 20.30 -28.55
N THR A 100 17.11 19.56 -29.66
CA THR A 100 15.98 19.58 -30.61
C THR A 100 14.84 18.66 -30.14
N SER A 101 13.64 18.92 -30.64
CA SER A 101 12.50 18.01 -30.43
C SER A 101 12.76 16.59 -30.98
N ALA A 102 13.55 16.48 -32.05
CA ALA A 102 13.95 15.19 -32.62
C ALA A 102 14.84 14.39 -31.64
N THR A 103 15.85 15.05 -31.03
CA THR A 103 16.72 14.44 -30.02
C THR A 103 15.92 13.97 -28.79
N LEU A 104 14.98 14.81 -28.31
CA LEU A 104 14.14 14.47 -27.17
C LEU A 104 13.18 13.32 -27.47
N ARG A 105 12.64 13.26 -28.69
CA ARG A 105 11.80 12.15 -29.16
C ARG A 105 12.59 10.85 -29.26
N LEU A 106 13.81 10.90 -29.80
CA LEU A 106 14.69 9.73 -29.88
C LEU A 106 15.08 9.23 -28.49
N TRP A 107 15.44 10.15 -27.56
CA TRP A 107 15.67 9.83 -26.15
C TRP A 107 14.46 9.11 -25.53
N ARG A 108 13.26 9.63 -25.77
CA ARG A 108 12.02 9.05 -25.29
C ARG A 108 11.82 7.62 -25.83
N ASN A 109 11.91 7.43 -27.15
CA ASN A 109 11.69 6.14 -27.79
C ASN A 109 12.67 5.07 -27.27
N ASN A 110 13.93 5.41 -27.09
CA ASN A 110 14.95 4.48 -26.62
C ASN A 110 14.79 4.08 -25.14
N HIS A 111 13.98 4.80 -24.35
CA HIS A 111 13.88 4.59 -22.91
C HIS A 111 12.48 4.29 -22.39
N MET A 112 11.46 4.29 -23.26
CA MET A 112 10.06 4.03 -22.86
C MET A 112 9.78 2.60 -22.43
N ASP A 113 10.47 1.62 -23.01
CA ASP A 113 10.10 0.19 -22.87
C ASP A 113 10.52 -0.40 -21.52
N THR A 114 11.53 0.13 -20.88
CA THR A 114 12.03 -0.39 -19.63
C THR A 114 11.60 0.44 -18.41
N PRO A 115 11.39 -0.17 -17.23
CA PRO A 115 11.08 0.58 -16.02
C PRO A 115 12.16 1.61 -15.63
N GLY A 116 13.44 1.24 -15.79
CA GLY A 116 14.57 2.13 -15.51
C GLY A 116 14.64 3.28 -16.50
N GLY A 117 14.36 3.00 -17.78
CA GLY A 117 14.31 4.03 -18.83
C GLY A 117 13.18 5.04 -18.57
N ARG A 118 11.98 4.57 -18.24
CA ARG A 118 10.87 5.48 -17.85
C ARG A 118 11.19 6.34 -16.63
N GLU A 119 11.91 5.79 -15.65
CA GLU A 119 12.37 6.55 -14.50
C GLU A 119 13.37 7.63 -14.91
N ALA A 120 14.35 7.30 -15.76
CA ALA A 120 15.31 8.25 -16.32
C ALA A 120 14.61 9.34 -17.13
N LEU A 121 13.68 8.97 -18.01
CA LEU A 121 12.84 9.91 -18.78
C LEU A 121 12.12 10.91 -17.87
N ALA A 122 11.46 10.44 -16.82
CA ALA A 122 10.71 11.29 -15.91
C ALA A 122 11.62 12.30 -15.20
N LYS A 123 12.81 11.87 -14.77
CA LYS A 123 13.77 12.72 -14.05
C LYS A 123 14.43 13.73 -14.97
N ILE A 124 14.94 13.30 -16.12
CA ILE A 124 15.55 14.19 -17.11
C ILE A 124 14.54 15.23 -17.58
N ARG A 125 13.32 14.82 -17.90
CA ARG A 125 12.23 15.74 -18.23
C ARG A 125 11.99 16.80 -17.14
N THR A 126 12.07 16.42 -15.86
CA THR A 126 11.90 17.35 -14.74
C THR A 126 13.05 18.38 -14.68
N LEU A 127 14.27 17.96 -14.98
CA LEU A 127 15.42 18.86 -15.06
C LEU A 127 15.31 19.80 -16.27
N LEU A 128 15.05 19.26 -17.46
CA LEU A 128 15.00 20.03 -18.71
C LEU A 128 13.86 21.06 -18.71
N LYS A 129 12.75 20.81 -18.06
CA LYS A 129 11.67 21.81 -17.90
C LYS A 129 12.06 23.05 -17.10
N ARG A 130 13.19 23.04 -16.43
CA ARG A 130 13.73 24.19 -15.71
C ARG A 130 14.66 25.07 -16.58
N GLU A 131 15.02 24.58 -17.77
CA GLU A 131 15.83 25.32 -18.71
C GLU A 131 14.96 26.31 -19.49
N PRO A 132 15.20 27.65 -19.36
CA PRO A 132 14.35 28.65 -20.00
C PRO A 132 14.30 28.52 -21.52
N GLN A 133 15.41 28.10 -22.15
CA GLN A 133 15.51 27.94 -23.61
C GLN A 133 14.64 26.79 -24.14
N LEU A 134 14.28 25.82 -23.28
CA LEU A 134 13.40 24.70 -23.61
C LEU A 134 11.95 24.94 -23.17
N ALA A 135 11.59 26.13 -22.70
CA ALA A 135 10.28 26.46 -22.18
C ALA A 135 9.21 26.70 -23.28
N GLN A 136 9.63 26.88 -24.53
CA GLN A 136 8.77 27.19 -25.68
C GLN A 136 9.13 26.36 -26.91
N GLY A 137 8.23 26.32 -27.88
CA GLY A 137 8.40 25.62 -29.16
C GLY A 137 8.30 24.10 -29.07
N LEU A 138 8.73 23.42 -30.16
CA LEU A 138 8.58 21.96 -30.33
C LEU A 138 9.29 21.13 -29.26
N ALA A 139 10.38 21.63 -28.68
CA ALA A 139 11.09 20.96 -27.59
C ALA A 139 10.22 20.95 -26.31
N ALA A 140 9.57 22.07 -25.99
CA ALA A 140 8.66 22.18 -24.86
C ALA A 140 7.45 21.24 -25.00
N GLU A 141 6.90 21.14 -26.21
CA GLU A 141 5.79 20.20 -26.51
C GLU A 141 6.21 18.74 -26.26
N GLU A 142 7.39 18.34 -26.71
CA GLU A 142 7.91 16.98 -26.46
C GLU A 142 8.13 16.74 -24.97
N LEU A 143 8.67 17.73 -24.25
CA LEU A 143 8.82 17.67 -22.79
C LEU A 143 7.46 17.70 -22.05
N ALA A 144 6.41 18.24 -22.63
CA ALA A 144 5.07 18.22 -22.05
C ALA A 144 4.42 16.82 -22.09
N ARG A 145 4.78 15.99 -23.07
CA ARG A 145 4.20 14.64 -23.22
C ARG A 145 4.37 13.80 -21.96
N PRO A 146 3.30 13.19 -21.42
CA PRO A 146 3.37 12.39 -20.20
C PRO A 146 4.22 11.14 -20.44
N VAL A 147 5.03 10.76 -19.45
CA VAL A 147 5.68 9.45 -19.41
C VAL A 147 4.65 8.45 -18.91
N PRO A 148 4.37 7.37 -19.66
CA PRO A 148 3.40 6.36 -19.24
C PRO A 148 3.74 5.81 -17.85
N LYS A 149 2.73 5.75 -16.99
CA LYS A 149 2.89 5.11 -15.69
C LYS A 149 3.16 3.62 -15.90
N LYS A 150 3.92 3.06 -14.97
CA LYS A 150 4.14 1.62 -14.92
C LYS A 150 2.78 0.92 -14.81
N GLY A 151 2.51 -0.06 -15.65
CA GLY A 151 1.32 -0.89 -15.56
C GLY A 151 1.31 -1.72 -14.27
N LYS A 152 1.50 -3.03 -14.39
CA LYS A 152 1.55 -3.91 -13.21
C LYS A 152 2.81 -3.66 -12.36
N PRO A 153 2.71 -3.65 -11.02
CA PRO A 153 3.86 -3.58 -10.13
C PRO A 153 4.72 -4.84 -10.26
N SER A 154 6.04 -4.67 -10.23
CA SER A 154 6.98 -5.81 -10.32
C SER A 154 6.97 -6.73 -9.10
N LYS A 155 6.29 -6.33 -8.03
CA LYS A 155 6.17 -7.06 -6.77
C LYS A 155 4.71 -7.10 -6.38
N GLN A 156 4.11 -8.28 -6.53
CA GLN A 156 2.74 -8.58 -6.12
C GLN A 156 2.68 -8.89 -4.62
N SER A 157 1.49 -8.90 -4.03
CA SER A 157 1.28 -9.42 -2.68
C SER A 157 1.74 -10.90 -2.58
N TYR A 158 1.89 -11.39 -1.38
CA TYR A 158 2.13 -12.81 -1.16
C TYR A 158 0.82 -13.60 -1.32
N ARG A 159 0.90 -14.79 -1.89
CA ARG A 159 -0.13 -15.81 -1.68
C ARG A 159 -0.07 -16.29 -0.21
N PRO A 160 -1.18 -16.79 0.36
CA PRO A 160 -1.22 -17.20 1.77
C PRO A 160 -0.05 -18.12 2.16
N SER A 161 0.21 -19.18 1.42
CA SER A 161 1.30 -20.13 1.70
C SER A 161 2.70 -19.50 1.64
N GLU A 162 2.95 -18.56 0.73
CA GLU A 162 4.20 -17.82 0.66
C GLU A 162 4.38 -16.89 1.87
N ARG A 163 3.29 -16.22 2.29
CA ARG A 163 3.29 -15.37 3.48
C ARG A 163 3.64 -16.17 4.72
N ASP A 164 2.99 -17.33 4.90
CA ASP A 164 3.22 -18.22 6.05
C ASP A 164 4.67 -18.69 6.11
N GLN A 165 5.28 -19.05 4.98
CA GLN A 165 6.69 -19.41 4.91
C GLN A 165 7.61 -18.27 5.35
N VAL A 166 7.34 -17.05 4.88
CA VAL A 166 8.13 -15.85 5.24
C VAL A 166 8.01 -15.55 6.72
N LEU A 167 6.79 -15.57 7.25
CA LEU A 167 6.53 -15.30 8.67
C LEU A 167 7.13 -16.38 9.56
N LEU A 168 6.94 -17.64 9.24
CA LEU A 168 7.52 -18.75 10.00
C LEU A 168 9.05 -18.66 10.07
N ALA A 169 9.73 -18.30 8.97
CA ALA A 169 11.17 -18.09 8.95
C ALA A 169 11.59 -16.92 9.86
N ALA A 170 10.87 -15.80 9.80
CA ALA A 170 11.15 -14.62 10.62
C ALA A 170 10.88 -14.89 12.10
N GLU A 171 9.75 -15.50 12.42
CA GLU A 171 9.35 -15.84 13.79
C GLU A 171 10.34 -16.82 14.45
N ARG A 172 10.71 -17.89 13.77
CA ARG A 172 11.70 -18.86 14.29
C ARG A 172 13.01 -18.18 14.63
N GLN A 173 13.51 -17.33 13.74
CA GLN A 173 14.77 -16.65 13.92
C GLN A 173 14.70 -15.61 15.05
N PHE A 174 13.69 -14.76 15.06
CA PHE A 174 13.54 -13.71 16.07
C PHE A 174 13.21 -14.31 17.44
N ARG A 175 12.32 -15.31 17.53
CA ARG A 175 11.98 -15.98 18.78
C ARG A 175 13.17 -16.67 19.43
N ALA A 176 13.99 -17.36 18.63
CA ALA A 176 15.23 -17.96 19.15
C ALA A 176 16.19 -16.90 19.72
N ALA A 177 16.31 -15.74 19.05
CA ALA A 177 17.11 -14.63 19.55
C ALA A 177 16.54 -14.04 20.86
N LEU A 178 15.24 -13.80 20.91
CA LEU A 178 14.54 -13.25 22.08
C LEU A 178 14.69 -14.16 23.30
N LEU A 179 14.46 -15.46 23.15
CA LEU A 179 14.62 -16.43 24.24
C LEU A 179 16.07 -16.47 24.76
N ARG A 180 17.03 -16.50 23.86
CA ARG A 180 18.47 -16.44 24.20
C ARG A 180 18.82 -15.16 24.98
N ILE A 181 18.32 -14.00 24.52
CA ILE A 181 18.57 -12.72 25.18
C ILE A 181 17.91 -12.70 26.56
N ARG A 182 16.68 -13.16 26.71
CA ARG A 182 15.97 -13.27 28.00
C ARG A 182 16.75 -14.12 29.00
N GLU A 183 17.17 -15.31 28.60
CA GLU A 183 17.94 -16.22 29.46
C GLU A 183 19.24 -15.57 29.96
N ASN A 184 20.00 -14.94 29.06
CA ASN A 184 21.25 -14.31 29.42
C ASN A 184 21.06 -12.99 30.20
N THR A 185 19.96 -12.28 29.97
CA THR A 185 19.56 -11.12 30.78
C THR A 185 19.25 -11.53 32.22
N ALA A 186 18.51 -12.63 32.41
CA ALA A 186 18.23 -13.16 33.75
C ALA A 186 19.51 -13.61 34.47
N LEU A 187 20.43 -14.25 33.76
CA LEU A 187 21.74 -14.63 34.32
C LEU A 187 22.56 -13.40 34.71
N LEU A 188 22.59 -12.38 33.86
CA LEU A 188 23.27 -11.13 34.11
C LEU A 188 22.67 -10.39 35.35
N ALA A 189 21.36 -10.40 35.48
CA ALA A 189 20.67 -9.82 36.66
C ALA A 189 21.06 -10.56 37.96
N ARG A 190 21.12 -11.88 37.94
CA ARG A 190 21.57 -12.70 39.08
C ARG A 190 23.04 -12.43 39.40
N TYR A 191 23.91 -12.23 38.42
CA TYR A 191 25.29 -11.83 38.62
C TYR A 191 25.38 -10.47 39.33
N ARG A 192 24.66 -9.47 38.84
CA ARG A 192 24.64 -8.11 39.37
C ARG A 192 24.08 -8.02 40.79
N SER A 193 23.13 -8.87 41.13
CA SER A 193 22.56 -8.95 42.50
C SER A 193 23.45 -9.71 43.48
N GLY A 194 24.57 -10.28 43.07
CA GLY A 194 25.50 -11.00 43.93
C GLY A 194 25.00 -12.34 44.46
N VAL A 195 23.91 -12.89 43.92
CA VAL A 195 23.36 -14.18 44.38
C VAL A 195 24.05 -15.41 43.78
N LEU A 196 25.01 -15.22 42.88
CA LEU A 196 25.77 -16.30 42.27
C LEU A 196 27.05 -16.58 43.08
N ASP A 197 27.33 -17.87 43.30
CA ASP A 197 28.59 -18.29 43.89
C ASP A 197 29.76 -17.88 42.99
N PRO A 198 30.81 -17.15 43.52
CA PRO A 198 31.94 -16.67 42.75
C PRO A 198 32.76 -17.79 42.04
N ASP A 199 32.74 -19.00 42.59
CA ASP A 199 33.43 -20.15 41.99
C ASP A 199 32.59 -20.87 40.90
N SER A 200 31.31 -20.52 40.82
CA SER A 200 30.41 -21.17 39.86
C SER A 200 30.73 -20.77 38.42
N ARG A 201 30.35 -21.64 37.51
CA ARG A 201 30.42 -21.34 36.09
C ARG A 201 29.52 -20.16 35.72
N ASP A 202 28.30 -20.09 36.30
CA ASP A 202 27.33 -19.04 36.06
C ASP A 202 27.85 -17.66 36.46
N TRP A 203 28.55 -17.55 37.59
CA TRP A 203 29.22 -16.33 37.99
C TRP A 203 30.26 -15.87 36.95
N ARG A 204 31.14 -16.80 36.51
CA ARG A 204 32.16 -16.49 35.49
C ARG A 204 31.54 -16.09 34.14
N VAL A 205 30.43 -16.71 33.74
CA VAL A 205 29.68 -16.31 32.53
C VAL A 205 29.05 -14.96 32.75
N GLY A 206 28.46 -14.69 33.92
CA GLY A 206 27.91 -13.39 34.34
C GLY A 206 28.92 -12.25 34.22
N ALA A 207 30.16 -12.47 34.67
CA ALA A 207 31.24 -11.49 34.57
C ALA A 207 31.60 -11.18 33.08
N VAL A 208 31.61 -12.19 32.21
CA VAL A 208 31.79 -11.96 30.79
C VAL A 208 30.58 -11.22 30.16
N LEU A 209 29.36 -11.56 30.57
CA LEU A 209 28.15 -10.86 30.09
C LEU A 209 28.11 -9.41 30.53
N GLU A 210 28.61 -9.09 31.76
CA GLU A 210 28.74 -7.70 32.24
C GLU A 210 29.65 -6.88 31.33
N CYS A 211 30.84 -7.41 30.99
CA CYS A 211 31.72 -6.77 30.04
C CYS A 211 31.04 -6.59 28.64
N VAL A 212 30.35 -7.61 28.16
CA VAL A 212 29.62 -7.56 26.89
C VAL A 212 28.51 -6.53 26.95
N ALA A 213 27.77 -6.42 28.05
CA ALA A 213 26.71 -5.43 28.21
C ALA A 213 27.27 -3.99 28.23
N ALA A 214 28.40 -3.77 28.89
CA ALA A 214 29.04 -2.46 29.03
C ALA A 214 29.77 -1.99 27.77
N THR A 215 30.34 -2.89 26.98
CA THR A 215 31.23 -2.53 25.86
C THR A 215 30.70 -2.98 24.47
N GLY A 216 29.78 -3.92 24.44
CA GLY A 216 29.36 -4.62 23.23
C GLY A 216 30.38 -5.63 22.71
N GLU A 217 31.47 -5.89 23.44
CA GLU A 217 32.58 -6.74 23.03
C GLU A 217 32.95 -7.73 24.14
N LEU A 218 33.63 -8.80 23.76
CA LEU A 218 34.19 -9.75 24.73
C LEU A 218 35.41 -9.12 25.43
N PRO A 219 35.68 -9.50 26.68
CA PRO A 219 36.91 -9.11 27.33
C PRO A 219 38.13 -9.52 26.51
N GLY A 220 39.05 -8.58 26.30
CA GLY A 220 40.24 -8.74 25.48
C GLY A 220 41.50 -8.34 26.21
N TYR A 221 42.67 -8.58 25.57
CA TYR A 221 43.96 -8.22 26.10
C TYR A 221 44.18 -6.71 25.95
N PRO A 222 44.56 -5.98 27.05
CA PRO A 222 44.71 -4.53 27.00
C PRO A 222 45.79 -4.06 25.99
N ASP A 223 46.80 -4.88 25.78
CA ASP A 223 47.98 -4.62 24.97
C ASP A 223 47.90 -5.18 23.55
N LYS A 224 46.79 -5.84 23.20
CA LYS A 224 46.59 -6.46 21.88
C LYS A 224 45.22 -6.14 21.36
N GLU A 225 45.12 -5.01 20.68
CA GLU A 225 43.86 -4.54 20.11
C GLU A 225 43.17 -5.62 19.24
N GLY A 226 41.88 -5.89 19.53
CA GLY A 226 41.09 -6.89 18.83
C GLY A 226 41.32 -8.34 19.21
N LYS A 227 42.27 -8.67 20.11
CA LYS A 227 42.45 -10.04 20.63
C LYS A 227 41.58 -10.28 21.86
N VAL A 228 40.63 -11.20 21.74
CA VAL A 228 39.72 -11.66 22.81
C VAL A 228 40.41 -12.70 23.69
N TYR A 229 40.08 -12.68 24.98
CA TYR A 229 40.55 -13.77 25.88
C TYR A 229 39.95 -15.10 25.42
N THR A 230 40.79 -16.06 25.06
CA THR A 230 40.40 -17.42 24.69
C THR A 230 39.57 -18.10 25.77
N ARG A 231 39.83 -17.77 27.05
CA ARG A 231 39.06 -18.27 28.19
C ARG A 231 37.60 -17.78 28.15
N ALA A 232 37.31 -16.55 27.69
CA ALA A 232 35.95 -16.03 27.57
C ALA A 232 35.17 -16.77 26.47
N GLU A 233 35.82 -17.04 25.32
CA GLU A 233 35.21 -17.83 24.25
C GLU A 233 34.93 -19.29 24.70
N GLY A 234 35.83 -19.89 25.47
CA GLY A 234 35.65 -21.21 26.06
C GLY A 234 34.47 -21.27 27.04
N LEU A 235 34.33 -20.28 27.93
CA LEU A 235 33.21 -20.18 28.86
C LEU A 235 31.87 -20.09 28.13
N LEU A 236 31.79 -19.31 27.04
CA LEU A 236 30.61 -19.13 26.22
C LEU A 236 30.37 -20.28 25.21
N ARG A 237 31.22 -21.28 25.19
CA ARG A 237 31.16 -22.47 24.32
C ARG A 237 31.17 -22.14 22.83
N GLY A 238 31.97 -21.19 22.40
CA GLY A 238 32.17 -20.89 20.99
C GLY A 238 32.63 -19.48 20.67
N LYS A 239 33.05 -19.32 19.40
CA LYS A 239 33.61 -18.07 18.85
C LYS A 239 32.63 -17.30 17.96
N ASN A 240 31.54 -17.91 17.54
CA ASN A 240 30.59 -17.23 16.66
C ASN A 240 29.75 -16.20 17.42
N GLY A 241 29.29 -15.17 16.70
CA GLY A 241 28.54 -14.05 17.29
C GLY A 241 27.32 -14.47 18.11
N GLY A 242 26.58 -15.50 17.68
CA GLY A 242 25.39 -15.99 18.40
C GLY A 242 25.71 -16.61 19.76
N LYS A 243 26.90 -17.18 19.95
CA LYS A 243 27.36 -17.77 21.21
C LYS A 243 28.10 -16.77 22.12
N THR A 244 28.47 -15.62 21.59
CA THR A 244 29.26 -14.58 22.28
C THR A 244 28.41 -13.32 22.50
N THR A 245 28.68 -12.25 21.80
CA THR A 245 27.96 -10.97 21.95
C THR A 245 26.47 -11.09 21.62
N GLY A 246 26.08 -12.02 20.75
CA GLY A 246 24.68 -12.32 20.45
C GLY A 246 23.87 -12.83 21.65
N ARG A 247 24.53 -13.20 22.79
CA ARG A 247 23.81 -13.54 24.02
C ARG A 247 22.96 -12.38 24.54
N LEU A 248 23.40 -11.15 24.33
CA LEU A 248 22.71 -9.93 24.79
C LEU A 248 22.24 -9.03 23.67
N PHE A 249 22.77 -9.19 22.46
CA PHE A 249 22.46 -8.31 21.33
C PHE A 249 21.86 -9.10 20.15
N LEU A 250 20.95 -8.45 19.44
CA LEU A 250 20.51 -8.94 18.14
C LEU A 250 21.64 -8.82 17.12
N SER A 251 21.74 -9.79 16.24
CA SER A 251 22.48 -9.68 14.98
C SER A 251 21.66 -8.92 13.94
N ARG A 252 22.31 -8.44 12.87
CA ARG A 252 21.61 -7.78 11.75
C ARG A 252 20.54 -8.68 11.10
N ALA A 253 20.79 -9.98 11.01
CA ALA A 253 19.82 -10.93 10.46
C ALA A 253 18.59 -11.09 11.37
N GLU A 254 18.78 -11.16 12.68
CA GLU A 254 17.69 -11.26 13.67
C GLU A 254 16.89 -9.97 13.75
N LEU A 255 17.56 -8.80 13.66
CA LEU A 255 16.88 -7.52 13.55
C LEU A 255 16.06 -7.41 12.26
N THR A 256 16.59 -7.98 11.15
CA THR A 256 15.85 -8.05 9.89
C THR A 256 14.61 -8.92 10.01
N ALA A 257 14.70 -10.06 10.69
CA ALA A 257 13.56 -10.93 10.96
C ALA A 257 12.47 -10.21 11.76
N LEU A 258 12.84 -9.50 12.83
CA LEU A 258 11.92 -8.64 13.59
C LEU A 258 11.23 -7.60 12.69
N ALA A 259 12.00 -6.91 11.85
CA ALA A 259 11.45 -5.91 10.94
C ALA A 259 10.51 -6.51 9.88
N VAL A 260 10.75 -7.74 9.42
CA VAL A 260 9.82 -8.46 8.53
C VAL A 260 8.50 -8.73 9.22
N MET A 261 8.51 -9.22 10.46
CA MET A 261 7.31 -9.43 11.27
C MET A 261 6.54 -8.13 11.50
N MET A 262 7.25 -7.04 11.84
CA MET A 262 6.64 -5.72 12.00
C MET A 262 6.05 -5.18 10.69
N THR A 263 6.70 -5.44 9.55
CA THR A 263 6.18 -5.03 8.24
C THR A 263 4.87 -5.75 7.92
N ASP A 264 4.79 -7.03 8.20
CA ASP A 264 3.57 -7.81 8.02
C ASP A 264 2.46 -7.36 8.99
N ARG A 265 2.80 -7.05 10.24
CA ARG A 265 1.83 -6.64 11.26
C ARG A 265 1.29 -5.23 11.07
N TYR A 266 2.18 -4.26 10.79
CA TYR A 266 1.87 -2.82 10.79
C TYR A 266 1.89 -2.17 9.40
N GLY A 267 2.32 -2.87 8.38
CA GLY A 267 2.43 -2.33 7.02
C GLY A 267 3.51 -1.26 6.86
N TRP A 268 4.49 -1.16 7.75
CA TRP A 268 5.52 -0.13 7.72
C TRP A 268 6.51 -0.32 6.57
N ASN A 269 7.02 0.79 6.04
CA ASN A 269 8.10 0.79 5.06
C ASN A 269 9.44 0.43 5.71
N LEU A 270 10.34 -0.20 4.95
CA LEU A 270 11.71 -0.48 5.38
C LEU A 270 12.42 0.76 5.98
N SER A 271 12.20 1.94 5.41
CA SER A 271 12.82 3.19 5.88
C SER A 271 12.32 3.68 7.23
N VAL A 272 11.21 3.17 7.74
CA VAL A 272 10.71 3.49 9.09
C VAL A 272 11.65 2.92 10.14
N TYR A 273 12.16 1.71 9.91
CA TYR A 273 13.04 1.03 10.87
C TYR A 273 14.38 1.74 11.10
N ASP A 274 14.82 2.55 10.15
CA ASP A 274 16.07 3.31 10.31
C ASP A 274 15.98 4.32 11.47
N ARG A 275 14.78 4.86 11.75
CA ARG A 275 14.56 5.93 12.72
C ARG A 275 13.33 5.69 13.60
N LEU A 276 13.02 4.43 13.83
CA LEU A 276 11.97 4.07 14.77
C LEU A 276 12.47 4.34 16.19
N HIS A 277 11.90 5.37 16.81
CA HIS A 277 12.21 5.73 18.19
C HIS A 277 11.64 4.72 19.18
N VAL A 278 12.20 4.71 20.38
CA VAL A 278 11.62 3.96 21.51
C VAL A 278 10.23 4.51 21.78
N PRO A 279 9.19 3.67 21.76
CA PRO A 279 7.81 4.12 22.00
C PRO A 279 7.62 4.69 23.40
N VAL A 280 6.77 5.70 23.51
CA VAL A 280 6.27 6.14 24.81
C VAL A 280 5.29 5.10 25.32
N THR A 281 5.40 4.75 26.59
CA THR A 281 4.55 3.73 27.21
C THR A 281 3.54 4.37 28.15
N THR A 282 2.27 3.97 28.01
CA THR A 282 1.20 4.36 28.93
C THR A 282 0.63 3.08 29.55
N PRO A 283 0.86 2.84 30.86
CA PRO A 283 0.27 1.70 31.54
C PRO A 283 -1.24 1.90 31.71
N SER A 284 -1.99 0.82 31.62
CA SER A 284 -3.43 0.82 31.91
C SER A 284 -3.65 0.88 33.43
N ALA A 285 -4.68 1.62 33.85
CA ALA A 285 -5.13 1.67 35.25
C ALA A 285 -6.13 0.53 35.62
N GLY A 286 -6.42 -0.42 34.70
CA GLY A 286 -7.38 -1.48 34.91
C GLY A 286 -6.84 -2.69 35.66
N GLU A 287 -7.73 -3.63 36.03
CA GLU A 287 -7.40 -4.89 36.73
C GLU A 287 -6.42 -5.80 35.97
N ARG A 288 -6.37 -5.67 34.65
CA ARG A 288 -5.37 -6.35 33.80
C ARG A 288 -4.32 -5.32 33.37
N ALA A 289 -3.09 -5.53 33.81
CA ALA A 289 -1.96 -4.70 33.42
C ALA A 289 -1.72 -4.81 31.90
N THR A 290 -2.22 -3.85 31.14
CA THR A 290 -1.93 -3.67 29.73
C THR A 290 -1.02 -2.47 29.53
N VAL A 291 -0.19 -2.51 28.50
CA VAL A 291 0.69 -1.41 28.12
C VAL A 291 0.31 -0.93 26.73
N THR A 292 0.04 0.36 26.60
CA THR A 292 -0.16 0.99 25.30
C THR A 292 1.11 1.71 24.88
N TYR A 293 1.58 1.40 23.70
CA TYR A 293 2.75 2.00 23.05
C TYR A 293 2.29 3.08 22.09
N GLU A 294 2.72 4.31 22.31
CA GLU A 294 2.63 5.39 21.35
C GLU A 294 3.89 5.37 20.49
N VAL A 295 3.72 4.99 19.21
CA VAL A 295 4.82 4.80 18.26
C VAL A 295 4.85 5.97 17.29
N LEU A 296 5.96 6.69 17.27
CA LEU A 296 6.20 7.76 16.29
C LEU A 296 6.80 7.17 15.01
N VAL A 297 6.04 7.24 13.92
CA VAL A 297 6.43 6.74 12.59
C VAL A 297 6.90 7.90 11.71
N GLU A 298 8.19 7.91 11.34
CA GLU A 298 8.74 8.94 10.45
C GLU A 298 8.57 8.58 8.97
N LYS A 299 7.82 9.40 8.23
CA LYS A 299 7.51 9.25 6.80
C LYS A 299 8.27 10.28 5.95
N ARG A 300 9.55 10.06 5.68
CA ARG A 300 10.42 11.02 4.97
C ARG A 300 9.99 11.38 3.54
N ARG A 301 9.16 10.58 2.91
CA ARG A 301 8.67 10.80 1.53
C ARG A 301 7.34 11.55 1.47
N SER A 302 6.72 11.81 2.59
CA SER A 302 5.52 12.64 2.67
C SER A 302 5.93 14.11 2.59
N GLY A 303 5.13 14.93 1.89
CA GLY A 303 5.39 16.37 1.79
C GLY A 303 5.41 17.07 3.15
N GLU A 304 5.87 18.32 3.18
CA GLU A 304 5.98 19.13 4.41
C GLU A 304 4.72 19.05 5.28
N GLY A 305 4.92 18.93 6.58
CA GLY A 305 3.85 18.80 7.57
C GLY A 305 3.27 17.40 7.77
N ARG A 306 3.72 16.38 7.01
CA ARG A 306 3.22 14.99 7.12
C ARG A 306 4.33 13.96 7.32
N TRP A 307 5.46 14.38 7.86
CA TRP A 307 6.60 13.48 8.07
C TRP A 307 6.42 12.52 9.23
N PHE A 308 5.64 12.93 10.22
CA PHE A 308 5.40 12.14 11.43
C PHE A 308 3.95 11.70 11.48
N ASP A 309 3.75 10.47 11.91
CA ASP A 309 2.46 9.89 12.24
C ASP A 309 2.61 9.18 13.59
N THR A 310 1.57 9.25 14.40
CA THR A 310 1.55 8.59 15.71
C THR A 310 0.55 7.45 15.68
N GLU A 311 1.01 6.26 15.99
CA GLU A 311 0.19 5.06 16.01
C GLU A 311 0.21 4.45 17.41
N ASN A 312 -0.94 4.01 17.91
CA ASN A 312 -1.07 3.44 19.26
C ASN A 312 -1.34 1.93 19.18
N TYR A 313 -0.54 1.17 19.94
CA TYR A 313 -0.65 -0.29 19.99
C TYR A 313 -0.67 -0.80 21.41
N THR A 314 -1.73 -1.51 21.81
CA THR A 314 -1.87 -2.07 23.14
C THR A 314 -1.39 -3.51 23.18
N ASP A 315 -0.53 -3.84 24.15
CA ASP A 315 -0.17 -5.21 24.51
C ASP A 315 -1.13 -5.73 25.58
N SER A 316 -2.05 -6.57 25.18
CA SER A 316 -3.01 -7.28 26.05
C SER A 316 -2.80 -8.79 26.05
N GLY A 317 -1.64 -9.26 25.60
CA GLY A 317 -1.30 -10.69 25.54
C GLY A 317 -0.87 -11.17 24.16
N ALA A 318 -0.88 -12.47 23.93
CA ALA A 318 -0.24 -13.14 22.78
C ALA A 318 -0.78 -12.55 21.51
N ASP A 319 -1.53 -12.44 20.81
CA ASP A 319 -1.88 -11.93 19.48
C ASP A 319 -2.23 -10.44 19.42
N SER A 320 -2.01 -9.71 20.53
CA SER A 320 -2.33 -8.30 20.58
C SER A 320 -1.41 -7.45 19.69
N PRO A 321 -1.91 -6.31 19.16
CA PRO A 321 -1.10 -5.44 18.31
C PRO A 321 0.20 -4.94 18.95
N GLY A 322 0.22 -4.71 20.26
CA GLY A 322 1.40 -4.21 20.99
C GLY A 322 2.41 -5.30 21.35
N ARG A 323 2.05 -6.58 21.29
CA ARG A 323 2.92 -7.68 21.76
C ARG A 323 4.27 -7.73 21.08
N LEU A 324 4.31 -7.53 19.78
CA LEU A 324 5.57 -7.53 19.04
C LEU A 324 6.46 -6.34 19.41
N ILE A 325 5.88 -5.21 19.79
CA ILE A 325 6.64 -4.04 20.28
C ILE A 325 7.25 -4.36 21.64
N THR A 326 6.50 -4.97 22.58
CA THR A 326 7.04 -5.44 23.86
C THR A 326 8.24 -6.37 23.64
N GLN A 327 8.12 -7.33 22.75
CA GLN A 327 9.20 -8.25 22.41
C GLN A 327 10.41 -7.54 21.78
N ALA A 328 10.19 -6.52 20.96
CA ALA A 328 11.26 -5.70 20.40
C ALA A 328 11.97 -4.88 21.48
N MET A 329 11.22 -4.30 22.41
CA MET A 329 11.76 -3.57 23.57
C MET A 329 12.65 -4.47 24.44
N GLU A 330 12.23 -5.68 24.71
CA GLU A 330 13.02 -6.67 25.45
C GLU A 330 14.29 -7.10 24.69
N ALA A 331 14.16 -7.46 23.43
CA ALA A 331 15.25 -7.96 22.61
C ALA A 331 16.34 -6.91 22.36
N THR A 332 16.00 -5.62 22.39
CA THR A 332 16.92 -4.51 22.11
C THR A 332 17.43 -3.79 23.35
N GLN A 333 17.01 -4.18 24.55
CA GLN A 333 17.28 -3.45 25.79
C GLN A 333 18.77 -3.18 26.04
N HIS A 334 19.65 -4.19 25.87
CA HIS A 334 21.09 -4.04 26.09
C HIS A 334 21.74 -3.18 24.99
N GLY A 335 21.30 -3.32 23.75
CA GLY A 335 21.77 -2.49 22.64
C GLY A 335 21.40 -1.03 22.83
N ARG A 336 20.18 -0.75 23.27
CA ARG A 336 19.72 0.62 23.57
C ARG A 336 20.45 1.22 24.77
N ALA A 337 20.64 0.44 25.83
CA ALA A 337 21.39 0.89 27.02
C ALA A 337 22.83 1.26 26.67
N LEU A 338 23.53 0.42 25.89
CA LEU A 338 24.89 0.69 25.41
C LEU A 338 24.91 1.90 24.47
N ALA A 339 23.95 2.03 23.56
CA ALA A 339 23.86 3.18 22.65
C ALA A 339 23.69 4.49 23.42
N ALA A 340 22.81 4.51 24.42
CA ALA A 340 22.60 5.67 25.28
C ALA A 340 23.84 6.04 26.12
N ALA A 341 24.60 5.05 26.60
CA ALA A 341 25.85 5.26 27.33
C ALA A 341 26.95 5.85 26.44
N LEU A 342 27.07 5.38 25.19
CA LEU A 342 28.08 5.85 24.23
C LEU A 342 27.69 7.18 23.54
N SER A 343 26.40 7.44 23.40
CA SER A 343 25.85 8.63 22.73
C SER A 343 24.58 9.09 23.47
N PRO A 344 24.71 9.94 24.49
CA PRO A 344 23.58 10.43 25.26
C PRO A 344 22.50 11.06 24.36
N GLY A 345 21.23 10.73 24.62
CA GLY A 345 20.09 11.16 23.82
C GLY A 345 19.76 10.25 22.63
N HIS A 346 20.50 9.16 22.44
CA HIS A 346 20.20 8.17 21.40
C HIS A 346 19.06 7.25 21.85
N ASP A 347 17.94 7.28 21.15
CA ASP A 347 16.67 6.63 21.55
C ASP A 347 16.06 5.74 20.44
N LEU A 348 16.87 5.24 19.50
CA LEU A 348 16.36 4.38 18.43
C LEU A 348 16.11 2.94 18.93
N LEU A 349 14.93 2.41 18.58
CA LEU A 349 14.49 1.06 18.96
C LEU A 349 15.23 -0.04 18.20
N MET A 350 15.40 0.14 16.88
CA MET A 350 15.90 -0.92 16.00
C MET A 350 17.42 -0.97 16.00
N VAL A 351 18.00 -1.58 17.03
CA VAL A 351 19.44 -1.68 17.23
C VAL A 351 19.94 -3.12 17.17
N ALA A 352 21.04 -3.31 16.46
CA ALA A 352 21.77 -4.58 16.41
C ALA A 352 23.28 -4.35 16.60
N ARG A 353 23.98 -5.41 17.03
CA ARG A 353 25.43 -5.38 17.06
C ARG A 353 26.02 -5.60 15.66
N ASN A 354 26.87 -4.70 15.23
CA ASN A 354 27.62 -4.85 13.99
C ASN A 354 28.78 -5.84 14.17
N ARG A 355 28.99 -6.69 13.18
CA ARG A 355 30.04 -7.72 13.25
C ARG A 355 31.46 -7.15 13.16
N ARG A 356 31.63 -6.05 12.43
CA ARG A 356 32.90 -5.37 12.21
C ARG A 356 32.80 -3.91 12.61
N ARG A 357 33.74 -3.43 13.41
CA ARG A 357 33.88 -2.01 13.78
C ARG A 357 34.05 -1.09 12.57
N THR A 358 34.66 -1.62 11.50
CA THR A 358 35.00 -0.91 10.28
C THR A 358 33.88 -0.84 9.25
N ASP A 359 32.73 -1.53 9.45
CA ASP A 359 31.56 -1.43 8.56
C ASP A 359 30.88 -0.08 8.75
N VAL A 360 31.51 0.98 8.26
CA VAL A 360 30.90 2.31 8.19
C VAL A 360 29.85 2.26 7.07
N ASP A 361 28.58 2.44 7.43
CA ASP A 361 27.55 2.62 6.42
C ASP A 361 27.84 3.96 5.70
N SER A 362 28.26 3.88 4.44
CA SER A 362 28.54 5.06 3.62
C SER A 362 27.27 5.87 3.28
N ASN A 363 26.10 5.34 3.60
CA ASN A 363 24.82 6.00 3.36
C ASN A 363 24.50 7.00 4.49
N LEU A 364 24.84 8.25 4.25
CA LEU A 364 24.61 9.35 5.19
C LEU A 364 23.13 9.68 5.44
N ASP A 365 22.21 9.08 4.70
CA ASP A 365 20.77 9.20 4.96
C ASP A 365 20.29 8.27 6.10
N ARG A 366 21.14 7.36 6.58
CA ARG A 366 20.86 6.44 7.67
C ARG A 366 21.52 6.88 8.97
N PRO A 367 21.00 6.47 10.13
CA PRO A 367 21.66 6.72 11.40
C PRO A 367 23.08 6.18 11.40
N ARG A 368 24.00 6.94 11.97
CA ARG A 368 25.39 6.49 12.13
C ARG A 368 25.50 5.40 13.17
N ASN A 369 26.49 4.54 13.00
CA ASN A 369 26.84 3.55 14.02
C ASN A 369 27.31 4.26 15.30
N VAL A 370 26.96 3.69 16.45
CA VAL A 370 27.43 4.14 17.75
C VAL A 370 28.27 3.02 18.36
N GLY A 371 29.58 3.20 18.40
CA GLY A 371 30.49 2.14 18.79
C GLY A 371 30.29 0.86 17.97
N PRO A 372 30.07 -0.29 18.60
CA PRO A 372 29.85 -1.56 17.90
C PRO A 372 28.40 -1.75 17.41
N LEU A 373 27.53 -0.75 17.54
CA LEU A 373 26.10 -0.85 17.27
C LEU A 373 25.74 -0.19 15.93
N CYS A 374 24.80 -0.82 15.21
CA CYS A 374 24.17 -0.28 14.01
C CYS A 374 22.65 -0.23 14.20
N PHE A 375 21.98 0.64 13.41
CA PHE A 375 20.56 0.94 13.56
C PHE A 375 19.79 0.69 12.29
N GLY A 376 18.53 0.26 12.47
CA GLY A 376 17.61 0.00 11.38
C GLY A 376 18.02 -1.18 10.50
N VAL A 377 17.32 -1.34 9.38
CA VAL A 377 17.52 -2.44 8.42
C VAL A 377 17.80 -1.88 7.04
N SER A 378 19.00 -2.15 6.52
CA SER A 378 19.38 -1.70 5.18
C SER A 378 18.75 -2.56 4.08
N LYS A 379 18.73 -2.05 2.84
CA LYS A 379 18.39 -2.85 1.66
C LYS A 379 19.34 -4.04 1.47
N ALA A 380 20.60 -3.91 1.90
CA ALA A 380 21.57 -4.99 1.85
C ALA A 380 21.22 -6.10 2.84
N ASP A 381 20.87 -5.75 4.09
CA ASP A 381 20.41 -6.71 5.09
C ASP A 381 19.17 -7.46 4.62
N ALA A 382 18.19 -6.74 4.08
CA ALA A 382 16.98 -7.31 3.52
C ALA A 382 17.26 -8.32 2.40
N ARG A 383 18.23 -8.02 1.51
CA ARG A 383 18.64 -8.93 0.43
C ARG A 383 19.38 -10.16 0.94
N VAL A 384 20.26 -9.98 1.92
CA VAL A 384 21.01 -11.10 2.54
C VAL A 384 20.03 -12.03 3.23
N TRP A 385 19.13 -11.50 4.04
CA TRP A 385 18.11 -12.27 4.74
C TRP A 385 17.19 -13.02 3.76
N ALA A 386 16.71 -12.34 2.72
CA ALA A 386 15.86 -12.94 1.69
C ALA A 386 16.56 -14.12 0.98
N ARG A 387 17.84 -13.96 0.65
CA ARG A 387 18.63 -15.04 0.01
C ARG A 387 18.86 -16.24 0.93
N SER A 388 19.15 -15.99 2.22
CA SER A 388 19.38 -17.08 3.18
C SER A 388 18.14 -17.94 3.42
N HIS A 389 16.95 -17.37 3.25
CA HIS A 389 15.67 -18.06 3.39
C HIS A 389 15.02 -18.42 2.05
N LYS A 390 15.67 -18.14 0.90
CA LYS A 390 15.14 -18.36 -0.46
C LYS A 390 13.81 -17.65 -0.72
N ILE A 391 13.66 -16.44 -0.17
CA ILE A 391 12.45 -15.63 -0.20
C ILE A 391 12.68 -14.40 -1.06
N GLY A 392 11.66 -13.97 -1.83
CA GLY A 392 11.71 -12.75 -2.64
C GLY A 392 11.22 -11.51 -1.89
N SER A 393 11.99 -10.39 -1.93
CA SER A 393 11.56 -9.03 -1.52
C SER A 393 10.68 -8.94 -0.26
N PRO A 394 11.16 -9.38 0.92
CA PRO A 394 10.31 -9.59 2.10
C PRO A 394 9.54 -8.32 2.54
N PHE A 395 10.15 -7.14 2.43
CA PHE A 395 9.50 -5.90 2.87
C PHE A 395 8.46 -5.36 1.88
N GLN A 396 8.77 -5.36 0.58
CA GLN A 396 7.85 -4.80 -0.41
C GLN A 396 6.61 -5.66 -0.59
N ARG A 397 6.79 -7.00 -0.63
CA ARG A 397 5.68 -7.94 -0.78
C ARG A 397 4.86 -8.03 0.51
N ALA A 398 5.49 -8.20 1.69
CA ALA A 398 4.78 -8.23 2.97
C ALA A 398 3.93 -6.97 3.16
N ARG A 399 4.54 -5.77 2.97
CA ARG A 399 3.78 -4.53 3.06
C ARG A 399 2.60 -4.48 2.09
N ARG A 400 2.79 -4.91 0.83
CA ARG A 400 1.69 -4.95 -0.13
C ARG A 400 0.59 -5.90 0.34
N THR A 401 0.96 -7.08 0.81
CA THR A 401 0.02 -8.08 1.37
C THR A 401 -0.78 -7.46 2.52
N THR A 402 -0.13 -6.86 3.50
CA THR A 402 -0.82 -6.23 4.64
C THR A 402 -1.80 -5.15 4.19
N ILE A 403 -1.39 -4.26 3.28
CA ILE A 403 -2.24 -3.18 2.78
C ILE A 403 -3.44 -3.72 1.99
N THR A 404 -3.25 -4.74 1.16
CA THR A 404 -4.34 -5.35 0.37
C THR A 404 -5.27 -6.21 1.23
N THR A 405 -4.74 -6.90 2.25
CA THR A 405 -5.54 -7.76 3.15
C THR A 405 -6.38 -6.96 4.13
N THR A 406 -5.83 -5.85 4.67
CA THR A 406 -6.60 -4.99 5.59
C THR A 406 -7.71 -4.21 4.91
N GLY A 407 -7.70 -4.09 3.57
CA GLY A 407 -8.73 -3.40 2.80
C GLY A 407 -8.86 -1.89 3.10
N GLN A 408 -7.96 -1.34 3.95
CA GLN A 408 -7.98 0.06 4.38
C GLN A 408 -6.67 0.77 4.03
N PRO A 409 -6.73 2.07 3.72
CA PRO A 409 -5.54 2.86 3.43
C PRO A 409 -4.76 3.17 4.72
N LEU A 410 -3.98 2.20 5.23
CA LEU A 410 -3.24 2.32 6.50
C LEU A 410 -2.45 3.63 6.62
N GLN A 411 -1.64 3.96 5.61
CA GLN A 411 -0.73 5.11 5.63
C GLN A 411 -0.81 5.92 4.33
N HIS A 412 -1.89 5.77 3.56
CA HIS A 412 -2.07 6.37 2.24
C HIS A 412 -3.42 7.07 2.14
N LYS A 413 -3.55 7.95 1.16
CA LYS A 413 -4.86 8.41 0.71
C LYS A 413 -5.58 7.25 0.01
N ARG A 414 -6.92 7.21 0.11
CA ARG A 414 -7.77 6.18 -0.52
C ARG A 414 -7.44 5.97 -2.01
N GLY A 415 -7.31 7.02 -2.79
CA GLY A 415 -6.95 6.90 -4.21
C GLY A 415 -5.57 6.28 -4.46
N THR A 416 -4.58 6.48 -3.56
CA THR A 416 -3.28 5.79 -3.64
C THR A 416 -3.41 4.32 -3.25
N HIS A 417 -4.21 4.01 -2.23
CA HIS A 417 -4.50 2.63 -1.83
C HIS A 417 -5.09 1.85 -3.01
N GLU A 418 -6.14 2.37 -3.62
CA GLU A 418 -6.82 1.73 -4.75
C GLU A 418 -5.90 1.61 -5.98
N SER A 419 -5.33 2.73 -6.46
CA SER A 419 -4.60 2.77 -7.74
C SER A 419 -3.21 2.13 -7.72
N VAL A 420 -2.55 2.04 -6.56
CA VAL A 420 -1.17 1.53 -6.44
C VAL A 420 -1.12 0.14 -5.82
N TYR A 421 -2.02 -0.18 -4.90
CA TYR A 421 -1.98 -1.46 -4.18
C TYR A 421 -3.06 -2.43 -4.63
N VAL A 422 -4.34 -2.03 -4.64
CA VAL A 422 -5.47 -2.93 -4.87
C VAL A 422 -5.63 -3.28 -6.35
N LEU A 423 -5.92 -2.28 -7.19
CA LEU A 423 -6.25 -2.50 -8.61
C LEU A 423 -5.13 -3.21 -9.41
N PRO A 424 -3.82 -2.92 -9.21
CA PRO A 424 -2.78 -3.59 -9.98
C PRO A 424 -2.25 -4.88 -9.32
N ASP A 425 -2.86 -5.37 -8.24
CA ASP A 425 -2.42 -6.60 -7.56
C ASP A 425 -3.18 -7.82 -8.10
N GLU A 426 -2.45 -8.78 -8.66
CA GLU A 426 -3.01 -9.96 -9.31
C GLU A 426 -3.76 -10.85 -8.32
N ASN A 427 -3.24 -11.04 -7.11
CA ASN A 427 -3.91 -11.88 -6.11
C ASN A 427 -5.24 -11.26 -5.65
N VAL A 428 -5.33 -9.92 -5.58
CA VAL A 428 -6.59 -9.22 -5.27
C VAL A 428 -7.58 -9.38 -6.42
N GLN A 429 -7.12 -9.28 -7.68
CA GLN A 429 -7.97 -9.46 -8.84
C GLN A 429 -8.46 -10.92 -8.95
N GLU A 430 -7.59 -11.91 -8.73
CA GLU A 430 -7.97 -13.31 -8.71
C GLU A 430 -9.04 -13.59 -7.63
N ALA A 431 -8.86 -13.06 -6.41
CA ALA A 431 -9.83 -13.24 -5.34
C ALA A 431 -11.17 -12.50 -5.57
N ALA A 432 -11.18 -11.46 -6.40
CA ALA A 432 -12.39 -10.70 -6.71
C ALA A 432 -13.24 -11.32 -7.83
N VAL A 433 -12.70 -12.27 -8.60
CA VAL A 433 -13.40 -12.85 -9.78
C VAL A 433 -14.76 -13.44 -9.41
N ASP A 434 -14.80 -14.27 -8.38
CA ASP A 434 -16.04 -14.94 -7.96
C ASP A 434 -17.08 -13.93 -7.47
N VAL A 435 -16.65 -12.90 -6.74
CA VAL A 435 -17.54 -11.83 -6.25
C VAL A 435 -18.09 -10.99 -7.41
N ILE A 436 -17.23 -10.69 -8.39
CA ILE A 436 -17.65 -9.93 -9.59
C ILE A 436 -18.61 -10.77 -10.41
N ALA A 437 -18.33 -12.07 -10.59
CA ALA A 437 -19.19 -12.98 -11.32
C ALA A 437 -20.57 -13.09 -10.65
N ALA A 438 -20.62 -13.32 -9.32
CA ALA A 438 -21.86 -13.37 -8.57
C ALA A 438 -22.66 -12.05 -8.64
N GLY A 439 -21.99 -10.92 -8.51
CA GLY A 439 -22.62 -9.61 -8.65
C GLY A 439 -23.13 -9.32 -10.07
N ALA A 440 -22.44 -9.81 -11.09
CA ALA A 440 -22.90 -9.70 -12.49
C ALA A 440 -24.12 -10.58 -12.73
N GLU A 441 -24.16 -11.78 -12.16
CA GLU A 441 -25.29 -12.70 -12.24
C GLU A 441 -26.52 -12.15 -11.53
N GLU A 442 -26.35 -11.62 -10.30
CA GLU A 442 -27.41 -10.92 -9.56
C GLU A 442 -27.94 -9.69 -10.33
N ALA A 443 -27.05 -8.88 -10.92
CA ALA A 443 -27.45 -7.74 -11.73
C ALA A 443 -28.22 -8.18 -13.00
N LEU A 444 -27.85 -9.32 -13.59
CA LEU A 444 -28.54 -9.88 -14.74
C LEU A 444 -29.93 -10.43 -14.36
N GLU A 445 -30.04 -11.12 -13.22
CA GLU A 445 -31.33 -11.54 -12.68
C GLU A 445 -32.23 -10.35 -12.40
N GLN A 446 -31.71 -9.34 -11.73
CA GLN A 446 -32.46 -8.10 -11.46
C GLN A 446 -32.92 -7.41 -12.74
N ALA A 447 -32.07 -7.37 -13.78
CA ALA A 447 -32.44 -6.83 -15.09
C ALA A 447 -33.55 -7.66 -15.75
N ARG A 448 -33.54 -8.97 -15.57
CA ARG A 448 -34.61 -9.87 -16.07
C ARG A 448 -35.93 -9.63 -15.36
N ASP A 449 -35.93 -9.37 -14.07
CA ASP A 449 -37.12 -9.09 -13.28
C ASP A 449 -37.84 -7.81 -13.71
N TYR A 450 -37.10 -6.85 -14.29
CA TYR A 450 -37.63 -5.59 -14.79
C TYR A 450 -38.08 -5.65 -16.24
N THR A 451 -37.88 -6.77 -16.96
CA THR A 451 -38.26 -6.90 -18.38
C THR A 451 -39.51 -7.74 -18.56
N PHE A 452 -40.27 -7.45 -19.62
CA PHE A 452 -41.36 -8.31 -20.07
C PHE A 452 -40.79 -9.61 -20.65
N ARG A 453 -41.13 -10.75 -20.05
CA ARG A 453 -40.60 -12.08 -20.42
C ARG A 453 -41.54 -12.89 -21.31
N GLY A 454 -42.80 -12.47 -21.43
CA GLY A 454 -43.76 -13.15 -22.29
C GLY A 454 -43.47 -12.95 -23.80
N ARG A 455 -44.37 -13.43 -24.63
CA ARG A 455 -44.30 -13.28 -26.07
C ARG A 455 -45.40 -12.37 -26.58
N LEU A 456 -45.07 -11.53 -27.59
CA LEU A 456 -46.06 -10.78 -28.34
C LEU A 456 -46.66 -11.68 -29.42
N THR A 457 -47.98 -11.65 -29.54
CA THR A 457 -48.74 -12.38 -30.57
C THR A 457 -49.69 -11.42 -31.30
N ASP A 458 -50.02 -11.74 -32.56
CA ASP A 458 -50.87 -10.85 -33.36
C ASP A 458 -52.36 -10.96 -32.95
N ALA A 459 -52.79 -12.12 -32.49
CA ALA A 459 -54.18 -12.39 -32.12
C ALA A 459 -54.27 -13.33 -30.92
N ALA A 460 -55.44 -13.40 -30.30
CA ALA A 460 -55.75 -14.36 -29.25
C ALA A 460 -55.76 -15.81 -29.82
N ASP A 461 -55.28 -16.75 -29.01
CA ASP A 461 -55.34 -18.17 -29.31
C ASP A 461 -56.42 -18.81 -28.42
N ALA A 462 -57.36 -19.54 -29.00
CA ALA A 462 -58.45 -20.15 -28.26
C ALA A 462 -58.01 -21.26 -27.30
N THR A 463 -56.77 -21.72 -27.41
CA THR A 463 -56.18 -22.71 -26.49
C THR A 463 -55.54 -22.07 -25.26
N HIS A 464 -55.34 -20.77 -25.27
CA HIS A 464 -54.75 -20.02 -24.17
C HIS A 464 -55.83 -19.53 -23.17
N GLN A 465 -55.49 -19.47 -21.89
CA GLN A 465 -56.39 -18.97 -20.88
C GLN A 465 -56.22 -17.44 -20.71
N GLU A 466 -57.33 -16.69 -20.90
CA GLU A 466 -57.31 -15.24 -20.71
C GLU A 466 -57.08 -14.92 -19.22
N THR A 467 -56.09 -14.04 -18.93
CA THR A 467 -55.84 -13.46 -17.62
C THR A 467 -56.04 -11.94 -17.62
N ALA A 468 -55.91 -11.32 -16.46
CA ALA A 468 -56.13 -9.89 -16.34
C ALA A 468 -55.08 -9.05 -17.14
N THR A 469 -53.89 -9.54 -17.39
CA THR A 469 -52.81 -8.79 -18.06
C THR A 469 -52.32 -9.41 -19.39
N ALA A 470 -52.62 -10.69 -19.63
CA ALA A 470 -52.14 -11.42 -20.81
C ALA A 470 -53.02 -12.67 -21.01
N ASP A 471 -52.76 -13.48 -22.04
CA ASP A 471 -53.17 -14.87 -22.10
C ASP A 471 -52.07 -15.78 -21.52
N CYS A 472 -52.44 -16.82 -20.81
CA CYS A 472 -51.54 -17.86 -20.32
C CYS A 472 -51.52 -19.04 -21.31
N ALA A 473 -50.36 -19.40 -21.83
CA ALA A 473 -50.23 -20.53 -22.73
C ALA A 473 -50.20 -21.88 -22.03
N ASP A 474 -49.74 -21.92 -20.75
CA ASP A 474 -49.61 -23.12 -19.99
C ASP A 474 -49.47 -22.76 -18.49
N GLU A 475 -50.54 -22.97 -17.71
CA GLU A 475 -50.54 -22.68 -16.29
C GLU A 475 -49.84 -23.75 -15.44
N GLU A 476 -49.72 -24.99 -15.93
CA GLU A 476 -49.09 -26.10 -15.22
C GLU A 476 -47.56 -25.92 -15.13
N THR A 477 -46.96 -25.25 -16.11
CA THR A 477 -45.53 -24.95 -16.13
C THR A 477 -45.21 -23.55 -15.53
N SER A 478 -46.10 -23.02 -14.72
CA SER A 478 -45.89 -21.71 -14.07
C SER A 478 -44.66 -21.71 -13.18
N PRO A 479 -43.86 -20.64 -13.17
CA PRO A 479 -42.81 -20.43 -12.16
C PRO A 479 -43.37 -20.32 -10.71
N TRP A 480 -44.66 -20.07 -10.57
CA TRP A 480 -45.35 -19.94 -9.27
C TRP A 480 -46.49 -20.98 -9.18
N PRO A 481 -46.19 -22.26 -8.96
CA PRO A 481 -47.22 -23.28 -8.88
C PRO A 481 -48.09 -23.11 -7.60
N ASP A 482 -49.42 -23.25 -7.73
CA ASP A 482 -50.29 -23.31 -6.59
C ASP A 482 -50.31 -24.74 -6.01
N PRO A 483 -50.33 -24.93 -4.67
CA PRO A 483 -50.41 -26.26 -4.06
C PRO A 483 -51.65 -27.05 -4.43
N SER A 484 -52.72 -26.39 -4.87
CA SER A 484 -53.97 -27.03 -5.32
C SER A 484 -53.98 -27.32 -6.82
N GLY A 485 -52.93 -26.96 -7.55
CA GLY A 485 -52.80 -27.10 -9.01
C GLY A 485 -52.95 -25.79 -9.74
N GLY A 486 -52.28 -25.65 -10.89
CA GLY A 486 -52.28 -24.45 -11.70
C GLY A 486 -51.29 -23.36 -11.21
N CYS A 487 -51.55 -22.12 -11.57
CA CYS A 487 -50.68 -20.96 -11.30
C CYS A 487 -51.19 -20.14 -10.11
N GLY A 488 -50.38 -19.99 -9.07
CA GLY A 488 -50.63 -19.16 -7.89
C GLY A 488 -50.08 -17.72 -8.00
N ALA A 489 -49.67 -17.25 -9.18
CA ALA A 489 -49.11 -15.92 -9.36
C ALA A 489 -50.19 -14.83 -9.35
N ASP A 490 -49.84 -13.67 -8.77
CA ASP A 490 -50.59 -12.44 -9.00
C ASP A 490 -50.55 -12.11 -10.52
N PHE A 491 -51.68 -11.70 -11.08
CA PHE A 491 -51.81 -11.39 -12.51
C PHE A 491 -50.83 -10.30 -13.02
N LEU A 492 -50.32 -9.45 -12.14
CA LEU A 492 -49.25 -8.52 -12.47
C LEU A 492 -47.92 -9.24 -12.74
N LEU A 493 -47.70 -10.42 -12.16
CA LEU A 493 -46.53 -11.25 -12.40
C LEU A 493 -46.61 -11.99 -13.75
N CYS A 494 -47.76 -12.07 -14.39
CA CYS A 494 -47.88 -12.63 -15.74
C CYS A 494 -46.94 -11.94 -16.72
N LEU A 495 -46.68 -10.62 -16.57
CA LEU A 495 -45.73 -9.88 -17.41
C LEU A 495 -44.27 -10.34 -17.23
N SER A 496 -43.92 -11.03 -16.16
CA SER A 496 -42.60 -11.65 -15.95
C SER A 496 -42.57 -13.15 -16.26
N CYS A 497 -43.67 -13.70 -16.75
CA CYS A 497 -43.83 -15.13 -17.05
C CYS A 497 -43.56 -15.44 -18.52
N GLU A 498 -42.82 -16.51 -18.80
CA GLU A 498 -42.56 -16.98 -20.16
C GLU A 498 -43.80 -17.55 -20.84
N ASN A 499 -44.80 -17.98 -20.06
CA ASN A 499 -46.09 -18.47 -20.56
C ASN A 499 -47.04 -17.36 -21.00
N SER A 500 -46.72 -16.11 -20.69
CA SER A 500 -47.54 -14.96 -21.03
C SER A 500 -47.53 -14.69 -22.52
N ARG A 501 -48.72 -14.46 -23.07
CA ARG A 501 -48.96 -14.07 -24.50
C ARG A 501 -49.74 -12.78 -24.49
N VAL A 502 -49.12 -11.72 -25.03
CA VAL A 502 -49.75 -10.42 -25.14
C VAL A 502 -50.06 -10.13 -26.59
N HIS A 503 -51.32 -9.91 -26.91
CA HIS A 503 -51.79 -9.54 -28.25
C HIS A 503 -52.44 -8.14 -28.24
N THR A 504 -52.81 -7.65 -29.40
CA THR A 504 -53.38 -6.31 -29.63
C THR A 504 -54.62 -6.02 -28.78
N GLY A 505 -55.39 -7.03 -28.37
CA GLY A 505 -56.57 -6.89 -27.48
C GLY A 505 -56.18 -6.53 -26.05
N HIS A 506 -54.98 -6.87 -25.57
CA HIS A 506 -54.50 -6.51 -24.22
C HIS A 506 -53.92 -5.08 -24.16
N HIS A 507 -53.48 -4.51 -25.28
CA HIS A 507 -52.78 -3.23 -25.31
C HIS A 507 -53.56 -2.07 -24.62
N PRO A 508 -54.88 -1.90 -24.85
CA PRO A 508 -55.65 -0.82 -24.21
C PRO A 508 -55.60 -0.91 -22.68
N ARG A 509 -55.81 -2.13 -22.16
CA ARG A 509 -55.79 -2.43 -20.73
C ARG A 509 -54.41 -2.22 -20.09
N LEU A 510 -53.36 -2.71 -20.72
CA LEU A 510 -51.98 -2.56 -20.25
C LEU A 510 -51.48 -1.09 -20.32
N ALA A 511 -51.90 -0.36 -21.35
CA ALA A 511 -51.61 1.08 -21.47
C ALA A 511 -52.32 1.87 -20.37
N LEU A 512 -53.57 1.52 -20.05
CA LEU A 512 -54.30 2.12 -18.94
C LEU A 512 -53.63 1.81 -17.60
N LEU A 513 -53.26 0.55 -17.35
CA LEU A 513 -52.57 0.13 -16.12
C LEU A 513 -51.27 0.92 -15.93
N ARG A 514 -50.46 1.03 -16.96
CA ARG A 514 -49.21 1.83 -16.93
C ARG A 514 -49.50 3.29 -16.55
N ARG A 515 -50.51 3.94 -17.18
CA ARG A 515 -50.90 5.30 -16.88
C ARG A 515 -51.33 5.47 -15.41
N GLN A 516 -52.07 4.54 -14.88
CA GLN A 516 -52.53 4.55 -13.49
C GLN A 516 -51.35 4.35 -12.52
N LEU A 517 -50.40 3.46 -12.80
CA LEU A 517 -49.20 3.26 -11.99
C LEU A 517 -48.33 4.53 -11.97
N ILE A 518 -48.16 5.24 -13.10
CA ILE A 518 -47.41 6.50 -13.13
C ILE A 518 -48.13 7.57 -12.25
N SER A 519 -49.44 7.60 -12.29
CA SER A 519 -50.21 8.52 -11.43
C SER A 519 -50.06 8.19 -9.93
N LEU A 520 -50.12 6.88 -9.60
CA LEU A 520 -49.95 6.42 -8.22
C LEU A 520 -48.55 6.72 -7.68
N ARG A 521 -47.51 6.64 -8.50
CA ARG A 521 -46.12 6.91 -8.09
C ARG A 521 -45.97 8.25 -7.38
N SER A 522 -46.69 9.29 -7.83
CA SER A 522 -46.63 10.62 -7.22
C SER A 522 -47.23 10.69 -5.81
N SER A 523 -48.05 9.71 -5.44
CA SER A 523 -48.81 9.66 -4.17
C SER A 523 -48.23 8.70 -3.15
N TRP A 524 -47.26 7.86 -3.55
CA TRP A 524 -46.71 6.82 -2.69
C TRP A 524 -45.31 7.19 -2.20
N PRO A 525 -44.93 6.83 -0.92
CA PRO A 525 -43.58 6.97 -0.45
C PRO A 525 -42.62 6.07 -1.27
N GLU A 526 -41.48 6.62 -1.70
CA GLU A 526 -40.52 5.99 -2.59
C GLU A 526 -40.14 4.56 -2.17
N LYS A 527 -39.92 4.33 -0.87
CA LYS A 527 -39.55 3.02 -0.33
C LYS A 527 -40.64 1.97 -0.51
N LEU A 528 -41.91 2.33 -0.35
CA LEU A 528 -43.06 1.45 -0.53
C LEU A 528 -43.35 1.24 -2.02
N TRP A 529 -43.17 2.30 -2.82
CA TRP A 529 -43.29 2.21 -4.27
C TRP A 529 -42.33 1.16 -4.85
N ARG A 530 -41.04 1.26 -4.55
CA ARG A 530 -40.01 0.30 -5.01
C ARG A 530 -40.32 -1.13 -4.62
N LYS A 531 -40.90 -1.35 -3.47
CA LYS A 531 -41.21 -2.70 -2.99
C LYS A 531 -42.42 -3.35 -3.69
N ARG A 532 -43.37 -2.56 -4.15
CA ARG A 532 -44.66 -3.10 -4.60
C ARG A 532 -44.97 -2.86 -6.09
N TRP A 533 -44.55 -1.76 -6.65
CA TRP A 533 -45.03 -1.34 -7.97
C TRP A 533 -43.94 -1.08 -9.01
N ASP A 534 -42.74 -0.81 -8.59
CA ASP A 534 -41.65 -0.36 -9.46
C ASP A 534 -41.33 -1.40 -10.56
N GLU A 535 -41.22 -2.65 -10.21
CA GLU A 535 -40.96 -3.74 -11.17
C GLU A 535 -42.08 -3.87 -12.21
N HIS A 536 -43.31 -3.78 -11.77
CA HIS A 536 -44.47 -3.89 -12.69
C HIS A 536 -44.51 -2.73 -13.68
N LEU A 537 -44.23 -1.50 -13.20
CA LEU A 537 -44.13 -0.36 -14.10
C LEU A 537 -42.98 -0.50 -15.11
N GLN A 538 -41.83 -0.98 -14.68
CA GLN A 538 -40.69 -1.18 -15.59
C GLN A 538 -40.95 -2.26 -16.62
N ARG A 539 -41.62 -3.36 -16.25
CA ARG A 539 -42.07 -4.40 -17.22
C ARG A 539 -43.05 -3.84 -18.25
N LEU A 540 -43.94 -2.96 -17.84
CA LEU A 540 -44.85 -2.27 -18.76
C LEU A 540 -44.12 -1.25 -19.66
N ASP A 541 -43.08 -0.60 -19.16
CA ASP A 541 -42.22 0.30 -19.95
C ASP A 541 -41.43 -0.49 -21.00
N ASP A 542 -40.86 -1.63 -20.63
CA ASP A 542 -40.19 -2.54 -21.56
C ASP A 542 -41.16 -3.10 -22.61
N LEU A 543 -42.34 -3.53 -22.19
CA LEU A 543 -43.40 -3.99 -23.10
C LEU A 543 -43.84 -2.90 -24.07
N ARG A 544 -44.03 -1.66 -23.62
CA ARG A 544 -44.33 -0.52 -24.46
C ARG A 544 -43.28 -0.33 -25.55
N THR A 545 -42.00 -0.45 -25.20
CA THR A 545 -40.90 -0.36 -26.14
C THR A 545 -40.94 -1.49 -27.20
N LYS A 546 -41.25 -2.73 -26.78
CA LYS A 546 -41.36 -3.89 -27.64
C LYS A 546 -42.58 -3.83 -28.59
N VAL A 547 -43.69 -3.26 -28.15
CA VAL A 547 -44.91 -3.11 -28.97
C VAL A 547 -44.81 -1.95 -29.95
N ASN A 548 -44.01 -0.97 -29.74
CA ASN A 548 -43.89 0.32 -30.40
C ASN A 548 -44.78 1.43 -29.74
N GLU A 549 -44.16 2.55 -29.43
CA GLU A 549 -44.82 3.66 -28.73
C GLU A 549 -46.07 4.20 -29.42
N SER A 550 -46.05 4.34 -30.73
CA SER A 550 -47.19 4.82 -31.50
C SER A 550 -48.41 3.87 -31.41
N THR A 551 -48.21 2.58 -31.44
CA THR A 551 -49.26 1.59 -31.24
C THR A 551 -49.83 1.63 -29.84
N TRP A 552 -48.97 1.85 -28.85
CA TRP A 552 -49.37 2.01 -27.45
C TRP A 552 -50.22 3.25 -27.21
N ASP A 553 -49.88 4.37 -27.80
CA ASP A 553 -50.65 5.61 -27.68
C ASP A 553 -52.04 5.52 -28.38
N VAL A 554 -52.12 4.81 -29.49
CA VAL A 554 -53.41 4.49 -30.14
C VAL A 554 -54.26 3.56 -29.28
N ALA A 555 -53.63 2.62 -28.54
CA ALA A 555 -54.35 1.73 -27.63
C ALA A 555 -55.04 2.50 -26.48
N LEU A 556 -54.43 3.56 -25.98
CA LEU A 556 -55.05 4.42 -24.94
C LEU A 556 -56.41 5.06 -25.40
N ALA A 557 -56.60 5.29 -26.69
CA ALA A 557 -57.85 5.80 -27.24
C ALA A 557 -58.95 4.71 -27.41
N ARG A 558 -58.59 3.44 -27.25
CA ARG A 558 -59.48 2.27 -27.41
C ARG A 558 -59.86 1.60 -26.10
N ILE A 559 -59.64 2.22 -24.97
CA ILE A 559 -59.96 1.68 -23.65
C ILE A 559 -61.46 1.47 -23.54
N THR A 560 -61.86 0.29 -23.13
CA THR A 560 -63.27 -0.09 -22.88
C THR A 560 -63.63 -0.01 -21.38
N ASP A 561 -64.90 -0.01 -21.06
CA ASP A 561 -65.36 -0.07 -19.65
C ASP A 561 -64.89 -1.38 -18.97
N ARG A 562 -64.78 -2.48 -19.74
CA ARG A 562 -64.21 -3.74 -19.23
C ARG A 562 -62.72 -3.58 -18.85
N ASP A 563 -61.94 -2.93 -19.67
CA ASP A 563 -60.53 -2.68 -19.37
C ASP A 563 -60.38 -1.80 -18.11
N GLN A 564 -61.23 -0.75 -17.97
CA GLN A 564 -61.23 0.10 -16.78
C GLN A 564 -61.53 -0.73 -15.51
N MET A 565 -62.58 -1.55 -15.57
CA MET A 565 -62.97 -2.43 -14.45
C MET A 565 -61.84 -3.40 -14.06
N ILE A 566 -61.20 -4.06 -15.00
CA ILE A 566 -60.11 -5.00 -14.72
C ILE A 566 -58.90 -4.27 -14.09
N VAL A 567 -58.50 -3.10 -14.61
CA VAL A 567 -57.40 -2.35 -14.04
C VAL A 567 -57.72 -1.86 -12.63
N ASP A 568 -58.94 -1.39 -12.38
CA ASP A 568 -59.37 -0.97 -11.05
C ASP A 568 -59.30 -2.14 -10.04
N HIS A 569 -59.68 -3.36 -10.43
CA HIS A 569 -59.58 -4.56 -9.59
C HIS A 569 -58.11 -4.93 -9.36
N LEU A 570 -57.27 -4.92 -10.38
CA LEU A 570 -55.80 -5.19 -10.25
C LEU A 570 -55.17 -4.24 -9.23
N LEU A 571 -55.46 -2.94 -9.29
CA LEU A 571 -54.87 -1.96 -8.40
C LEU A 571 -55.38 -2.06 -6.96
N LYS A 572 -56.59 -2.59 -6.75
CA LYS A 572 -57.15 -2.89 -5.42
C LYS A 572 -56.67 -4.23 -4.86
N GLY A 573 -56.09 -5.12 -5.69
CA GLY A 573 -55.70 -6.47 -5.33
C GLY A 573 -56.85 -7.48 -5.36
N ASP A 574 -58.00 -7.14 -5.98
CA ASP A 574 -59.18 -8.00 -6.02
C ASP A 574 -59.09 -9.12 -7.07
N LEU A 575 -58.06 -9.08 -7.94
CA LEU A 575 -57.78 -10.10 -8.96
C LEU A 575 -56.50 -10.88 -8.66
N ALA A 576 -55.99 -10.81 -7.46
CA ALA A 576 -54.92 -11.71 -7.01
C ALA A 576 -55.51 -13.08 -6.65
N PRO A 577 -54.83 -14.21 -6.93
CA PRO A 577 -55.26 -15.54 -6.57
C PRO A 577 -55.35 -15.72 -5.06
#